data_6a21697def9ff440faca8d69bc9b244b
#
_entry.id   6a21697def9ff440faca8d69bc9b244b
#
_cell.length_a   1.000
_cell.length_b   1.000
_cell.length_c   1.000
_cell.angle_alpha   90.00
_cell.angle_beta   90.00
_cell.angle_gamma   90.00
#
_symmetry.space_group_name_H-M   'P 1'
#
loop_
_entity.id
_entity.type
_entity.pdbx_description
1 polymer ?
#
loop_
_entity_poly.entity_id
_entity_poly.type
_entity_poly.pdbx_seq_one_letter_code
_entity_poly.pdbx_strand_id
1 'polypeptide(L)'
;MEHSSLESIPNVLETPLVSRIRRNHGLEHATLHVLAKYLPHTMLAGHSDMGGFIIIGDVPSETLHSSVEEAIIRLRSGENHLAIHPNCGTNYVTTGVLAGLAGAFAMLGSGRHVRDKLTRLPFAAALATVALIISQPLGLFLQERVTTSGDPGSLEVTQITHRKQGRVTIHRIHTRG
;
A
#
# COMPACT_ATOMS: atom_id res chain seq x y z
N MET A 1 -5.06 44.86 18.62
CA MET A 1 -4.13 43.68 18.54
C MET A 1 -4.87 42.58 17.86
N GLU A 2 -4.75 42.54 16.52
CA GLU A 2 -5.33 41.48 15.70
C GLU A 2 -4.46 40.22 15.83
N HIS A 3 -5.03 39.21 16.48
CA HIS A 3 -4.51 37.84 16.34
C HIS A 3 -4.82 37.39 14.91
N SER A 4 -3.83 37.45 14.04
CA SER A 4 -3.89 36.81 12.74
C SER A 4 -4.08 35.32 12.98
N SER A 5 -5.29 34.82 12.70
CA SER A 5 -5.60 33.41 12.56
C SER A 5 -4.73 32.88 11.44
N LEU A 6 -3.66 32.19 11.74
CA LEU A 6 -2.98 31.31 10.82
C LEU A 6 -4.03 30.25 10.43
N GLU A 7 -4.70 30.46 9.30
CA GLU A 7 -5.52 29.42 8.69
C GLU A 7 -4.64 28.18 8.53
N SER A 8 -4.94 27.16 9.32
CA SER A 8 -4.26 25.87 9.26
C SER A 8 -4.42 25.34 7.85
N ILE A 9 -3.33 25.18 7.12
CA ILE A 9 -3.33 24.53 5.80
C ILE A 9 -4.08 23.20 5.97
N PRO A 10 -5.20 22.99 5.27
CA PRO A 10 -5.99 21.78 5.45
C PRO A 10 -5.10 20.56 5.15
N ASN A 11 -5.01 19.67 6.12
CA ASN A 11 -4.25 18.43 5.95
C ASN A 11 -4.95 17.59 4.86
N VAL A 12 -4.35 17.54 3.69
CA VAL A 12 -4.91 16.81 2.53
C VAL A 12 -5.23 15.36 2.88
N LEU A 13 -4.47 14.74 3.79
CA LEU A 13 -4.67 13.36 4.23
C LEU A 13 -5.96 13.17 5.06
N GLU A 14 -6.49 14.27 5.64
CA GLU A 14 -7.71 14.27 6.45
C GLU A 14 -8.97 14.64 5.62
N THR A 15 -8.79 14.97 4.34
CA THR A 15 -9.96 15.19 3.48
C THR A 15 -10.80 13.91 3.40
N PRO A 16 -12.15 14.00 3.34
CA PRO A 16 -13.03 12.83 3.40
C PRO A 16 -12.67 11.75 2.37
N LEU A 17 -12.31 12.16 1.15
CA LEU A 17 -11.94 11.26 0.07
C LEU A 17 -10.64 10.51 0.38
N VAL A 18 -9.59 11.24 0.72
CA VAL A 18 -8.25 10.66 0.96
C VAL A 18 -8.28 9.80 2.22
N SER A 19 -8.88 10.30 3.30
CA SER A 19 -9.05 9.57 4.56
C SER A 19 -9.77 8.23 4.34
N ARG A 20 -10.84 8.22 3.54
CA ARG A 20 -11.58 7.01 3.20
C ARG A 20 -10.75 5.99 2.41
N ILE A 21 -9.99 6.44 1.40
CA ILE A 21 -9.09 5.57 0.64
C ILE A 21 -8.02 4.97 1.57
N ARG A 22 -7.45 5.76 2.46
CA ARG A 22 -6.44 5.32 3.44
C ARG A 22 -6.99 4.26 4.40
N ARG A 23 -8.23 4.42 4.89
CA ARG A 23 -8.91 3.43 5.76
C ARG A 23 -9.22 2.14 5.01
N ASN A 24 -9.71 2.23 3.77
CA ASN A 24 -9.93 1.06 2.92
C ASN A 24 -8.63 0.29 2.67
N HIS A 25 -7.54 1.01 2.41
CA HIS A 25 -6.22 0.42 2.20
C HIS A 25 -5.69 -0.26 3.47
N GLY A 26 -5.86 0.36 4.63
CA GLY A 26 -5.53 -0.27 5.92
C GLY A 26 -6.33 -1.53 6.19
N LEU A 27 -7.64 -1.52 5.91
CA LEU A 27 -8.51 -2.70 6.08
C LEU A 27 -8.17 -3.80 5.07
N GLU A 28 -7.83 -3.46 3.82
CA GLU A 28 -7.32 -4.41 2.84
C GLU A 28 -6.09 -5.15 3.37
N HIS A 29 -5.07 -4.41 3.84
CA HIS A 29 -3.85 -5.00 4.41
C HIS A 29 -4.13 -5.90 5.61
N ALA A 30 -4.96 -5.42 6.55
CA ALA A 30 -5.36 -6.22 7.71
C ALA A 30 -6.07 -7.52 7.29
N THR A 31 -6.93 -7.44 6.27
CA THR A 31 -7.61 -8.62 5.70
C THR A 31 -6.59 -9.60 5.09
N LEU A 32 -5.60 -9.10 4.34
CA LEU A 32 -4.53 -9.95 3.77
C LEU A 32 -3.70 -10.63 4.87
N HIS A 33 -3.38 -9.92 5.97
CA HIS A 33 -2.69 -10.51 7.12
C HIS A 33 -3.50 -11.62 7.79
N VAL A 34 -4.81 -11.43 7.96
CA VAL A 34 -5.69 -12.44 8.52
C VAL A 34 -5.81 -13.65 7.59
N LEU A 35 -6.06 -13.40 6.29
CA LEU A 35 -6.14 -14.47 5.28
C LEU A 35 -4.86 -15.32 5.21
N ALA A 36 -3.68 -14.69 5.29
CA ALA A 36 -2.40 -15.39 5.27
C ALA A 36 -2.22 -16.40 6.41
N LYS A 37 -2.92 -16.22 7.54
CA LYS A 37 -2.92 -17.19 8.64
C LYS A 37 -3.75 -18.44 8.31
N TYR A 38 -4.90 -18.24 7.64
CA TYR A 38 -5.79 -19.34 7.27
C TYR A 38 -5.39 -20.03 5.98
N LEU A 39 -4.74 -19.28 5.07
CA LEU A 39 -4.36 -19.73 3.72
C LEU A 39 -2.88 -19.43 3.43
N PRO A 40 -1.92 -20.01 4.17
CA PRO A 40 -0.50 -19.60 4.14
C PRO A 40 0.20 -19.85 2.80
N HIS A 41 -0.35 -20.69 1.93
CA HIS A 41 0.25 -21.02 0.62
C HIS A 41 -0.54 -20.43 -0.55
N THR A 42 -1.52 -19.57 -0.28
CA THR A 42 -2.34 -18.95 -1.33
C THR A 42 -1.73 -17.62 -1.74
N MET A 43 -1.51 -17.45 -3.04
CA MET A 43 -1.11 -16.16 -3.58
C MET A 43 -2.31 -15.21 -3.54
N LEU A 44 -2.14 -14.09 -2.82
CA LEU A 44 -3.16 -13.07 -2.64
C LEU A 44 -2.65 -11.75 -3.18
N ALA A 45 -3.53 -11.00 -3.83
CA ALA A 45 -3.29 -9.61 -4.22
C ALA A 45 -4.51 -8.77 -3.81
N GLY A 46 -4.26 -7.52 -3.46
CA GLY A 46 -5.30 -6.57 -3.10
C GLY A 46 -5.12 -5.24 -3.82
N HIS A 47 -6.21 -4.49 -3.90
CA HIS A 47 -6.22 -3.11 -4.37
C HIS A 47 -7.41 -2.36 -3.78
N SER A 48 -7.17 -1.19 -3.21
CA SER A 48 -8.19 -0.36 -2.58
C SER A 48 -8.51 0.89 -3.39
N ASP A 49 -9.74 1.35 -3.24
CA ASP A 49 -10.25 2.61 -3.80
C ASP A 49 -11.22 3.30 -2.83
N MET A 50 -11.89 4.35 -3.28
CA MET A 50 -12.84 5.10 -2.47
C MET A 50 -14.11 4.31 -2.08
N GLY A 51 -14.46 3.26 -2.84
CA GLY A 51 -15.66 2.44 -2.61
C GLY A 51 -15.40 1.16 -1.80
N GLY A 52 -14.13 0.92 -1.40
CA GLY A 52 -13.71 -0.28 -0.69
C GLY A 52 -12.42 -0.88 -1.25
N PHE A 53 -12.37 -2.21 -1.38
CA PHE A 53 -11.19 -2.88 -1.91
C PHE A 53 -11.55 -4.20 -2.60
N ILE A 54 -10.60 -4.74 -3.35
CA ILE A 54 -10.69 -6.06 -3.96
C ILE A 54 -9.62 -6.97 -3.39
N ILE A 55 -9.95 -8.26 -3.26
CA ILE A 55 -8.99 -9.34 -2.99
C ILE A 55 -9.06 -10.33 -4.14
N ILE A 56 -7.90 -10.66 -4.70
CA ILE A 56 -7.72 -11.58 -5.81
C ILE A 56 -6.93 -12.78 -5.31
N GLY A 57 -7.49 -13.97 -5.49
CA GLY A 57 -6.85 -15.23 -5.10
C GLY A 57 -7.84 -16.38 -5.07
N ASP A 58 -7.35 -17.57 -4.80
CA ASP A 58 -8.21 -18.74 -4.57
C ASP A 58 -8.66 -18.79 -3.11
N VAL A 59 -9.64 -17.93 -2.77
CA VAL A 59 -10.16 -17.74 -1.43
C VAL A 59 -11.62 -18.15 -1.39
N PRO A 60 -12.02 -19.08 -0.47
CA PRO A 60 -13.43 -19.34 -0.21
C PRO A 60 -14.15 -18.11 0.33
N SER A 61 -15.37 -17.86 -0.14
CA SER A 61 -16.11 -16.63 0.23
C SER A 61 -16.38 -16.54 1.73
N GLU A 62 -16.65 -17.67 2.42
CA GLU A 62 -16.85 -17.71 3.88
C GLU A 62 -15.57 -17.33 4.64
N THR A 63 -14.42 -17.87 4.22
CA THR A 63 -13.12 -17.52 4.80
C THR A 63 -12.81 -16.05 4.61
N LEU A 64 -13.14 -15.48 3.44
CA LEU A 64 -12.98 -14.04 3.24
C LEU A 64 -13.88 -13.22 4.16
N HIS A 65 -15.16 -13.56 4.26
CA HIS A 65 -16.11 -12.85 5.14
C HIS A 65 -15.60 -12.80 6.58
N SER A 66 -15.28 -13.97 7.16
CA SER A 66 -14.76 -14.04 8.54
C SER A 66 -13.42 -13.28 8.69
N SER A 67 -12.55 -13.31 7.66
CA SER A 67 -11.28 -12.58 7.71
C SER A 67 -11.46 -11.07 7.67
N VAL A 68 -12.42 -10.55 6.90
CA VAL A 68 -12.75 -9.12 6.87
C VAL A 68 -13.32 -8.66 8.21
N GLU A 69 -14.22 -9.45 8.80
CA GLU A 69 -14.79 -9.16 10.12
C GLU A 69 -13.71 -9.18 11.22
N GLU A 70 -12.84 -10.20 11.24
CA GLU A 70 -11.71 -10.26 12.15
C GLU A 70 -10.80 -9.04 11.97
N ALA A 71 -10.45 -8.69 10.73
CA ALA A 71 -9.55 -7.59 10.43
C ALA A 71 -10.08 -6.24 10.96
N ILE A 72 -11.37 -5.93 10.75
CA ILE A 72 -11.95 -4.67 11.23
C ILE A 72 -12.05 -4.62 12.75
N ILE A 73 -12.36 -5.75 13.40
CA ILE A 73 -12.37 -5.85 14.87
C ILE A 73 -10.98 -5.61 15.43
N ARG A 74 -9.96 -6.24 14.87
CA ARG A 74 -8.56 -6.08 15.31
C ARG A 74 -8.04 -4.68 15.12
N LEU A 75 -8.33 -4.04 13.98
CA LEU A 75 -7.98 -2.62 13.79
C LEU A 75 -8.68 -1.72 14.81
N ARG A 76 -9.97 -1.95 15.10
CA ARG A 76 -10.71 -1.22 16.13
C ARG A 76 -10.19 -1.47 17.56
N SER A 77 -9.57 -2.60 17.81
CA SER A 77 -8.90 -2.89 19.08
C SER A 77 -7.49 -2.27 19.20
N GLY A 78 -7.03 -1.55 18.17
CA GLY A 78 -5.75 -0.83 18.19
C GLY A 78 -4.58 -1.58 17.57
N GLU A 79 -4.81 -2.71 16.88
CA GLU A 79 -3.75 -3.44 16.16
C GLU A 79 -3.39 -2.73 14.83
N ASN A 80 -3.01 -1.44 14.91
CA ASN A 80 -2.76 -0.58 13.75
C ASN A 80 -1.64 -1.07 12.83
N HIS A 81 -0.72 -1.89 13.34
CA HIS A 81 0.35 -2.50 12.55
C HIS A 81 -0.16 -3.40 11.43
N LEU A 82 -1.39 -3.92 11.53
CA LEU A 82 -2.02 -4.71 10.47
C LEU A 82 -2.33 -3.90 9.21
N ALA A 83 -2.39 -2.57 9.31
CA ALA A 83 -2.56 -1.69 8.15
C ALA A 83 -1.30 -1.53 7.30
N ILE A 84 -0.17 -2.12 7.71
CA ILE A 84 1.11 -2.06 7.02
C ILE A 84 1.43 -3.44 6.46
N HIS A 85 1.69 -3.52 5.15
CA HIS A 85 1.98 -4.79 4.49
C HIS A 85 3.28 -4.72 3.66
N PRO A 86 4.23 -5.65 3.82
CA PRO A 86 5.53 -5.59 3.14
C PRO A 86 5.41 -5.63 1.61
N ASN A 87 4.42 -6.32 1.08
CA ASN A 87 4.19 -6.47 -0.38
C ASN A 87 3.18 -5.46 -0.93
N CYS A 88 3.04 -4.29 -0.31
CA CYS A 88 2.17 -3.22 -0.79
C CYS A 88 2.74 -2.52 -2.04
N GLY A 89 1.85 -2.10 -2.95
CA GLY A 89 2.21 -1.31 -4.14
C GLY A 89 3.00 -0.04 -3.81
N THR A 90 2.75 0.59 -2.66
CA THR A 90 3.52 1.75 -2.18
C THR A 90 5.02 1.42 -2.06
N ASN A 91 5.38 0.24 -1.54
CA ASN A 91 6.77 -0.18 -1.43
C ASN A 91 7.41 -0.35 -2.81
N TYR A 92 6.71 -0.97 -3.76
CA TYR A 92 7.22 -1.17 -5.13
C TYR A 92 7.43 0.16 -5.84
N VAL A 93 6.49 1.11 -5.73
CA VAL A 93 6.61 2.46 -6.31
C VAL A 93 7.78 3.21 -5.68
N THR A 94 7.88 3.22 -4.34
CA THR A 94 8.98 3.89 -3.62
C THR A 94 10.33 3.32 -4.06
N THR A 95 10.42 2.00 -4.13
CA THR A 95 11.63 1.27 -4.56
C THR A 95 12.01 1.62 -6.00
N GLY A 96 11.03 1.58 -6.91
CA GLY A 96 11.26 1.90 -8.32
C GLY A 96 11.72 3.34 -8.55
N VAL A 97 11.08 4.29 -7.86
CA VAL A 97 11.45 5.72 -7.93
C VAL A 97 12.87 5.93 -7.41
N LEU A 98 13.20 5.41 -6.23
CA LEU A 98 14.54 5.62 -5.65
C LEU A 98 15.64 4.95 -6.48
N ALA A 99 15.42 3.71 -6.91
CA ALA A 99 16.39 3.00 -7.75
C ALA A 99 16.57 3.68 -9.11
N GLY A 100 15.48 4.15 -9.72
CA GLY A 100 15.49 4.89 -10.98
C GLY A 100 16.25 6.21 -10.86
N LEU A 101 15.99 7.00 -9.81
CA LEU A 101 16.70 8.26 -9.55
C LEU A 101 18.19 8.02 -9.26
N ALA A 102 18.54 6.99 -8.49
CA ALA A 102 19.93 6.62 -8.21
C ALA A 102 20.68 6.24 -9.50
N GLY A 103 20.04 5.43 -10.35
CA GLY A 103 20.59 5.06 -11.64
C GLY A 103 20.75 6.27 -12.57
N ALA A 104 19.75 7.13 -12.65
CA ALA A 104 19.81 8.36 -13.44
C ALA A 104 20.94 9.30 -12.95
N PHE A 105 21.06 9.47 -11.63
CA PHE A 105 22.13 10.25 -11.01
C PHE A 105 23.51 9.71 -11.35
N ALA A 106 23.70 8.38 -11.27
CA ALA A 106 24.98 7.75 -11.65
C ALA A 106 25.36 7.99 -13.10
N MET A 107 24.39 8.20 -13.98
CA MET A 107 24.61 8.46 -15.41
C MET A 107 24.81 9.93 -15.75
N LEU A 108 24.65 10.86 -14.79
CA LEU A 108 24.90 12.29 -15.00
C LEU A 108 26.36 12.53 -15.41
N GLY A 109 26.56 13.35 -16.43
CA GLY A 109 27.89 13.67 -16.95
C GLY A 109 28.61 12.52 -17.65
N SER A 110 27.91 11.39 -17.93
CA SER A 110 28.47 10.37 -18.84
C SER A 110 28.65 10.97 -20.24
N GLY A 111 29.77 10.61 -20.92
CA GLY A 111 30.04 11.04 -22.28
C GLY A 111 28.96 10.60 -23.28
N ARG A 112 29.05 11.10 -24.50
CA ARG A 112 28.09 10.80 -25.58
C ARG A 112 28.27 9.39 -26.18
N HIS A 113 29.44 8.80 -26.03
CA HIS A 113 29.72 7.47 -26.58
C HIS A 113 29.12 6.34 -25.73
N VAL A 114 28.70 5.29 -26.38
CA VAL A 114 28.15 4.09 -25.71
C VAL A 114 29.13 3.52 -24.68
N ARG A 115 30.43 3.52 -25.01
CA ARG A 115 31.50 3.06 -24.11
C ARG A 115 31.51 3.83 -22.79
N ASP A 116 31.35 5.15 -22.82
CA ASP A 116 31.34 6.01 -21.62
C ASP A 116 30.16 5.65 -20.71
N LYS A 117 29.01 5.31 -21.31
CA LYS A 117 27.82 4.86 -20.58
C LYS A 117 28.03 3.47 -19.98
N LEU A 118 28.60 2.53 -20.74
CA LEU A 118 28.87 1.17 -20.27
C LEU A 118 29.82 1.15 -19.06
N THR A 119 30.86 2.00 -19.06
CA THR A 119 31.80 2.09 -17.92
C THR A 119 31.13 2.63 -16.64
N ARG A 120 29.97 3.31 -16.74
CA ARG A 120 29.20 3.81 -15.60
C ARG A 120 28.19 2.80 -15.05
N LEU A 121 27.86 1.74 -15.79
CA LEU A 121 26.85 0.77 -15.37
C LEU A 121 27.15 0.10 -14.01
N PRO A 122 28.39 -0.32 -13.69
CA PRO A 122 28.66 -0.89 -12.36
C PRO A 122 28.38 0.10 -11.23
N PHE A 123 28.70 1.37 -11.42
CA PHE A 123 28.41 2.40 -10.43
C PHE A 123 26.91 2.66 -10.32
N ALA A 124 26.19 2.71 -11.44
CA ALA A 124 24.74 2.85 -11.45
C ALA A 124 24.06 1.66 -10.74
N ALA A 125 24.52 0.44 -11.00
CA ALA A 125 24.02 -0.75 -10.31
C ALA A 125 24.27 -0.69 -8.80
N ALA A 126 25.47 -0.28 -8.37
CA ALA A 126 25.79 -0.13 -6.96
C ALA A 126 24.88 0.89 -6.25
N LEU A 127 24.70 2.09 -6.86
CA LEU A 127 23.81 3.11 -6.31
C LEU A 127 22.35 2.64 -6.28
N ALA A 128 21.88 1.98 -7.34
CA ALA A 128 20.52 1.42 -7.36
C ALA A 128 20.34 0.36 -6.25
N THR A 129 21.34 -0.48 -6.01
CA THR A 129 21.30 -1.47 -4.92
C THR A 129 21.22 -0.80 -3.55
N VAL A 130 21.97 0.26 -3.29
CA VAL A 130 21.87 1.05 -2.05
C VAL A 130 20.47 1.66 -1.94
N ALA A 131 19.94 2.22 -3.02
CA ALA A 131 18.59 2.78 -3.06
C ALA A 131 17.51 1.73 -2.77
N LEU A 132 17.65 0.50 -3.27
CA LEU A 132 16.75 -0.61 -2.96
C LEU A 132 16.75 -0.94 -1.45
N ILE A 133 17.90 -0.94 -0.80
CA ILE A 133 18.00 -1.20 0.65
C ILE A 133 17.31 -0.09 1.44
N ILE A 134 17.60 1.18 1.11
CA ILE A 134 17.02 2.35 1.79
C ILE A 134 15.51 2.47 1.54
N SER A 135 15.02 2.04 0.37
CA SER A 135 13.61 2.12 0.02
C SER A 135 12.71 1.27 0.91
N GLN A 136 13.20 0.18 1.47
CA GLN A 136 12.42 -0.72 2.33
C GLN A 136 11.81 -0.02 3.54
N PRO A 137 12.60 0.58 4.46
CA PRO A 137 12.05 1.30 5.61
C PRO A 137 11.24 2.54 5.18
N LEU A 138 11.65 3.21 4.10
CA LEU A 138 10.93 4.38 3.61
C LEU A 138 9.53 4.01 3.08
N GLY A 139 9.42 2.90 2.35
CA GLY A 139 8.12 2.42 1.86
C GLY A 139 7.16 2.08 3.00
N LEU A 140 7.63 1.41 4.06
CA LEU A 140 6.83 1.11 5.25
C LEU A 140 6.42 2.41 5.99
N PHE A 141 7.34 3.37 6.13
CA PHE A 141 7.03 4.68 6.70
C PHE A 141 5.97 5.44 5.90
N LEU A 142 6.05 5.41 4.55
CA LEU A 142 5.05 6.03 3.69
C LEU A 142 3.68 5.32 3.79
N GLN A 143 3.65 4.01 3.97
CA GLN A 143 2.40 3.32 4.27
C GLN A 143 1.79 3.87 5.56
N GLU A 144 2.52 3.83 6.66
CA GLU A 144 2.03 4.23 7.98
C GLU A 144 1.52 5.67 8.00
N ARG A 145 2.26 6.60 7.38
CA ARG A 145 1.98 8.04 7.47
C ARG A 145 1.09 8.58 6.37
N VAL A 146 1.16 8.01 5.16
CA VAL A 146 0.57 8.64 3.97
C VAL A 146 -0.51 7.77 3.34
N THR A 147 -0.23 6.48 3.04
CA THR A 147 -1.10 5.72 2.14
C THR A 147 -2.11 4.82 2.84
N THR A 148 -1.92 4.50 4.13
CA THR A 148 -2.86 3.69 4.91
C THR A 148 -3.32 4.41 6.18
N SER A 149 -4.37 3.90 6.80
CA SER A 149 -4.78 4.26 8.16
C SER A 149 -5.06 2.98 8.94
N GLY A 150 -4.43 2.85 10.11
CA GLY A 150 -4.71 1.77 11.06
C GLY A 150 -6.01 1.97 11.84
N ASP A 151 -6.53 3.21 11.86
CA ASP A 151 -7.84 3.50 12.44
C ASP A 151 -8.92 3.42 11.35
N PRO A 152 -9.82 2.43 11.39
CA PRO A 152 -10.93 2.32 10.45
C PRO A 152 -12.02 3.36 10.69
N GLY A 153 -12.05 4.04 11.85
CA GLY A 153 -13.07 5.03 12.21
C GLY A 153 -14.49 4.49 12.02
N SER A 154 -15.32 5.26 11.29
CA SER A 154 -16.71 4.90 10.96
C SER A 154 -16.85 3.92 9.78
N LEU A 155 -15.76 3.36 9.27
CA LEU A 155 -15.81 2.46 8.12
C LEU A 155 -16.65 1.22 8.41
N GLU A 156 -17.65 0.96 7.58
CA GLU A 156 -18.51 -0.22 7.63
C GLU A 156 -18.43 -1.00 6.32
N VAL A 157 -18.37 -2.32 6.41
CA VAL A 157 -18.50 -3.20 5.25
C VAL A 157 -19.98 -3.37 4.94
N THR A 158 -20.39 -2.95 3.75
CA THR A 158 -21.80 -2.96 3.34
C THR A 158 -22.17 -4.19 2.51
N GLN A 159 -21.25 -4.69 1.71
CA GLN A 159 -21.48 -5.82 0.83
C GLN A 159 -20.17 -6.47 0.43
N ILE A 160 -20.18 -7.78 0.28
CA ILE A 160 -19.09 -8.55 -0.35
C ILE A 160 -19.67 -9.30 -1.54
N THR A 161 -19.11 -9.06 -2.71
CA THR A 161 -19.47 -9.75 -3.95
C THR A 161 -18.26 -10.49 -4.50
N HIS A 162 -18.47 -11.52 -5.30
CA HIS A 162 -17.37 -12.26 -5.91
C HIS A 162 -17.66 -12.61 -7.36
N ARG A 163 -16.60 -12.75 -8.14
CA ARG A 163 -16.63 -13.23 -9.51
C ARG A 163 -15.46 -14.20 -9.73
N LYS A 164 -15.77 -15.40 -10.21
CA LYS A 164 -14.74 -16.38 -10.57
C LYS A 164 -14.20 -16.08 -11.97
N GLN A 165 -12.87 -16.06 -12.10
CA GLN A 165 -12.17 -15.86 -13.37
C GLN A 165 -11.08 -16.92 -13.52
N GLY A 166 -11.40 -18.00 -14.20
CA GLY A 166 -10.51 -19.15 -14.32
C GLY A 166 -10.26 -19.82 -12.95
N ARG A 167 -8.99 -19.85 -12.53
CA ARG A 167 -8.58 -20.44 -11.24
C ARG A 167 -8.57 -19.45 -10.06
N VAL A 168 -8.79 -18.18 -10.32
CA VAL A 168 -8.82 -17.16 -9.28
C VAL A 168 -10.22 -16.62 -9.09
N THR A 169 -10.51 -16.25 -7.85
CA THR A 169 -11.73 -15.52 -7.49
C THR A 169 -11.35 -14.07 -7.21
N ILE A 170 -12.13 -13.16 -7.73
CA ILE A 170 -12.04 -11.74 -7.45
C ILE A 170 -13.18 -11.40 -6.51
N HIS A 171 -12.83 -11.02 -5.29
CA HIS A 171 -13.79 -10.57 -4.30
C HIS A 171 -13.78 -9.06 -4.22
N ARG A 172 -14.95 -8.43 -4.27
CA ARG A 172 -15.11 -6.99 -4.07
C ARG A 172 -15.78 -6.75 -2.74
N ILE A 173 -15.11 -6.06 -1.87
CA ILE A 173 -15.59 -5.61 -0.57
C ILE A 173 -16.00 -4.14 -0.71
N HIS A 174 -17.29 -3.86 -0.53
CA HIS A 174 -17.84 -2.51 -0.56
C HIS A 174 -17.88 -1.96 0.86
N THR A 175 -17.47 -0.70 1.00
CA THR A 175 -17.44 0.00 2.29
C THR A 175 -18.18 1.32 2.22
N ARG A 176 -18.61 1.79 3.40
CA ARG A 176 -19.20 3.12 3.62
C ARG A 176 -18.62 3.69 4.92
N GLY A 177 -18.47 5.01 5.03
CA GLY A 177 -17.97 5.71 6.21
C GLY A 177 -17.12 6.91 5.90
#